data_a41d69632681e2b51de170de63f274fd
#
_entry.id   a41d69632681e2b51de170de63f274fd
#
_cell.length_a   1.000
_cell.length_b   1.000
_cell.length_c   1.000
_cell.angle_alpha   90.00
_cell.angle_beta   90.00
_cell.angle_gamma   90.00
#
_symmetry.space_group_name_H-M   'P 1'
#
loop_
_entity.id
_entity.type
_entity.pdbx_description
1 polymer ?
#
loop_
_entity_poly.entity_id
_entity_poly.type
_entity_poly.pdbx_seq_one_letter_code
_entity_poly.pdbx_strand_id
1 'polypeptide(L)'
;GNYLIDARYNSDDLKKRIKLIALYKDKIELHNLDAVELIHNLQSNLPNNSLFYFDPPYYKKGKGLYMNYYDDQDHRDIYNAIAGLENIKWVVTYDKEDFILDLYLKFRMYEYSLNYSAATVGKGQEYMIFSDNCIVPEKSSINFNKVITI
;
A
#
# COMPACT_ATOMS: atom_id res chain seq x y z
N GLY A 1 -24.98 12.35 -12.77
CA GLY A 1 -24.21 11.97 -13.96
C GLY A 1 -25.10 11.25 -14.95
N ASN A 2 -24.79 11.35 -16.23
CA ASN A 2 -25.58 10.74 -17.33
C ASN A 2 -25.34 9.22 -17.50
N TYR A 3 -24.72 8.57 -16.51
CA TYR A 3 -24.42 7.14 -16.57
C TYR A 3 -25.35 6.37 -15.65
N LEU A 4 -25.76 5.18 -16.11
CA LEU A 4 -26.49 4.21 -15.29
C LEU A 4 -25.61 3.77 -14.10
N ILE A 5 -26.24 3.35 -13.00
CA ILE A 5 -25.54 2.93 -11.78
C ILE A 5 -24.57 1.76 -12.01
N ASP A 6 -24.87 0.95 -13.03
CA ASP A 6 -24.10 -0.23 -13.42
C ASP A 6 -23.09 0.03 -14.57
N ALA A 7 -22.93 1.29 -15.04
CA ALA A 7 -22.11 1.64 -16.20
C ALA A 7 -20.65 1.15 -16.12
N ARG A 8 -20.15 0.86 -14.88
CA ARG A 8 -18.82 0.31 -14.61
C ARG A 8 -18.84 -1.13 -14.10
N TYR A 9 -20.01 -1.74 -14.05
CA TYR A 9 -20.20 -3.11 -13.56
C TYR A 9 -20.05 -4.10 -14.71
N ASN A 10 -18.90 -4.75 -14.81
CA ASN A 10 -18.65 -5.85 -15.74
C ASN A 10 -18.79 -7.19 -15.00
N SER A 11 -19.97 -7.76 -15.01
CA SER A 11 -20.28 -8.99 -14.27
C SER A 11 -19.42 -10.18 -14.73
N ASP A 12 -19.14 -10.29 -16.02
CA ASP A 12 -18.40 -11.42 -16.56
C ASP A 12 -16.92 -11.35 -16.22
N ASP A 13 -16.33 -10.16 -16.24
CA ASP A 13 -14.95 -9.95 -15.78
C ASP A 13 -14.83 -10.22 -14.28
N LEU A 14 -15.76 -9.70 -13.47
CA LEU A 14 -15.79 -9.96 -12.03
C LEU A 14 -15.94 -11.44 -11.70
N LYS A 15 -16.83 -12.16 -12.39
CA LYS A 15 -16.97 -13.62 -12.22
C LYS A 15 -15.68 -14.37 -12.57
N LYS A 16 -14.99 -13.95 -13.64
CA LYS A 16 -13.69 -14.55 -14.03
C LYS A 16 -12.65 -14.34 -12.94
N ARG A 17 -12.53 -13.11 -12.39
CA ARG A 17 -11.59 -12.78 -11.32
C ARG A 17 -11.89 -13.58 -10.05
N ILE A 18 -13.17 -13.65 -9.63
CA ILE A 18 -13.59 -14.45 -8.46
C ILE A 18 -13.21 -15.91 -8.64
N LYS A 19 -13.52 -16.51 -9.81
CA LYS A 19 -13.14 -17.90 -10.10
C LYS A 19 -11.64 -18.10 -10.06
N LEU A 20 -10.86 -17.15 -10.59
CA LEU A 20 -9.40 -17.22 -10.57
C LEU A 20 -8.86 -17.18 -9.13
N ILE A 21 -9.36 -16.24 -8.30
CA ILE A 21 -8.97 -16.17 -6.88
C ILE A 21 -9.33 -17.45 -6.15
N ALA A 22 -10.50 -18.02 -6.42
CA ALA A 22 -10.96 -19.25 -5.78
C ALA A 22 -10.03 -20.46 -6.05
N LEU A 23 -9.27 -20.47 -7.16
CA LEU A 23 -8.26 -21.51 -7.41
C LEU A 23 -7.08 -21.45 -6.42
N TYR A 24 -6.88 -20.32 -5.77
CA TYR A 24 -5.79 -20.09 -4.81
C TYR A 24 -6.25 -20.09 -3.36
N LYS A 25 -7.52 -20.43 -3.07
CA LYS A 25 -8.11 -20.35 -1.72
C LYS A 25 -7.26 -21.04 -0.65
N ASP A 26 -6.65 -22.19 -0.97
CA ASP A 26 -5.83 -22.96 -0.02
C ASP A 26 -4.41 -22.36 0.18
N LYS A 27 -4.09 -21.25 -0.53
CA LYS A 27 -2.85 -20.48 -0.40
C LYS A 27 -3.10 -19.09 0.15
N ILE A 28 -4.33 -18.74 0.51
CA ILE A 28 -4.73 -17.44 0.99
C ILE A 28 -5.21 -17.60 2.43
N GLU A 29 -4.58 -16.87 3.33
CA GLU A 29 -5.04 -16.70 4.70
C GLU A 29 -5.55 -15.27 4.87
N LEU A 30 -6.75 -15.11 5.39
CA LEU A 30 -7.40 -13.82 5.57
C LEU A 30 -7.54 -13.52 7.07
N HIS A 31 -7.03 -12.37 7.48
CA HIS A 31 -7.13 -11.87 8.83
C HIS A 31 -7.98 -10.60 8.86
N ASN A 32 -8.81 -10.46 9.89
CA ASN A 32 -9.56 -9.24 10.19
C ASN A 32 -9.09 -8.70 11.56
N LEU A 33 -7.85 -8.19 11.56
CA LEU A 33 -7.18 -7.66 12.74
C LEU A 33 -6.70 -6.23 12.44
N ASP A 34 -6.37 -5.50 13.50
CA ASP A 34 -5.58 -4.29 13.37
C ASP A 34 -4.21 -4.61 12.72
N ALA A 35 -3.70 -3.70 11.89
CA ALA A 35 -2.48 -3.94 11.12
C ALA A 35 -1.25 -4.09 12.03
N VAL A 36 -1.14 -3.30 13.09
CA VAL A 36 -0.05 -3.39 14.07
C VAL A 36 -0.10 -4.73 14.80
N GLU A 37 -1.29 -5.15 15.24
CA GLU A 37 -1.50 -6.45 15.86
C GLU A 37 -1.09 -7.59 14.92
N LEU A 38 -1.53 -7.54 13.66
CA LEU A 38 -1.18 -8.56 12.68
C LEU A 38 0.33 -8.65 12.43
N ILE A 39 1.03 -7.51 12.32
CA ILE A 39 2.48 -7.46 12.18
C ILE A 39 3.14 -8.18 13.35
N HIS A 40 2.76 -7.84 14.58
CA HIS A 40 3.33 -8.47 15.78
C HIS A 40 3.10 -9.98 15.84
N ASN A 41 1.92 -10.44 15.42
CA ASN A 41 1.59 -11.86 15.40
C ASN A 41 2.37 -12.66 14.35
N LEU A 42 2.67 -12.04 13.21
CA LEU A 42 3.30 -12.73 12.07
C LEU A 42 4.83 -12.66 12.09
N GLN A 43 5.42 -11.56 12.53
CA GLN A 43 6.86 -11.28 12.34
C GLN A 43 7.80 -12.39 12.83
N SER A 44 7.44 -13.11 13.88
CA SER A 44 8.28 -14.16 14.48
C SER A 44 8.21 -15.51 13.75
N ASN A 45 7.21 -15.71 12.91
CA ASN A 45 6.91 -17.00 12.28
C ASN A 45 7.01 -16.99 10.74
N LEU A 46 7.35 -15.84 10.15
CA LEU A 46 7.43 -15.75 8.70
C LEU A 46 8.73 -16.35 8.15
N PRO A 47 8.67 -17.02 6.99
CA PRO A 47 9.86 -17.45 6.26
C PRO A 47 10.76 -16.25 5.90
N ASN A 48 12.08 -16.46 5.86
CA ASN A 48 13.07 -15.43 5.54
C ASN A 48 12.90 -14.78 4.15
N ASN A 49 12.16 -15.42 3.25
CA ASN A 49 11.85 -14.88 1.91
C ASN A 49 10.50 -14.19 1.83
N SER A 50 9.90 -13.88 2.97
CA SER A 50 8.63 -13.15 3.02
C SER A 50 8.80 -11.69 2.60
N LEU A 51 7.72 -11.13 2.04
CA LEU A 51 7.57 -9.74 1.69
C LEU A 51 6.27 -9.21 2.27
N PHE A 52 6.34 -8.13 3.03
CA PHE A 52 5.16 -7.35 3.38
C PHE A 52 4.92 -6.25 2.36
N TYR A 53 3.68 -6.11 1.92
CA TYR A 53 3.21 -4.95 1.18
C TYR A 53 2.15 -4.24 2.01
N PHE A 54 2.43 -3.00 2.39
CA PHE A 54 1.55 -2.17 3.20
C PHE A 54 0.90 -1.09 2.33
N ASP A 55 -0.42 -0.99 2.40
CA ASP A 55 -1.22 0.04 1.74
C ASP A 55 -2.18 0.64 2.77
N PRO A 56 -1.65 1.43 3.74
CA PRO A 56 -2.46 2.01 4.80
C PRO A 56 -3.44 3.04 4.23
N PRO A 57 -4.46 3.45 5.00
CA PRO A 57 -5.31 4.58 4.63
C PRO A 57 -4.48 5.81 4.29
N TYR A 58 -4.83 6.52 3.23
CA TYR A 58 -4.11 7.74 2.83
C TYR A 58 -4.18 8.81 3.91
N TYR A 59 -3.07 9.50 4.15
CA TYR A 59 -2.96 10.52 5.18
C TYR A 59 -3.95 11.66 4.97
N LYS A 60 -3.98 12.26 3.78
CA LYS A 60 -4.86 13.39 3.48
C LYS A 60 -6.24 12.97 3.00
N LYS A 61 -6.28 12.04 2.07
CA LYS A 61 -7.54 11.60 1.46
C LYS A 61 -8.33 10.63 2.33
N GLY A 62 -7.69 9.98 3.29
CA GLY A 62 -8.30 8.99 4.19
C GLY A 62 -9.51 9.53 4.93
N LYS A 63 -9.44 10.77 5.44
CA LYS A 63 -10.53 11.45 6.17
C LYS A 63 -11.84 11.59 5.40
N GLY A 64 -11.81 11.54 4.07
CA GLY A 64 -13.00 11.61 3.22
C GLY A 64 -13.42 10.29 2.58
N LEU A 65 -12.60 9.26 2.66
CA LEU A 65 -12.82 7.98 1.96
C LEU A 65 -13.18 6.83 2.89
N TYR A 66 -12.71 6.85 4.14
CA TYR A 66 -12.88 5.74 5.07
C TYR A 66 -13.70 6.16 6.30
N MET A 67 -14.57 5.26 6.76
CA MET A 67 -15.30 5.47 8.02
C MET A 67 -14.37 5.44 9.24
N ASN A 68 -13.32 4.62 9.17
CA ASN A 68 -12.23 4.56 10.15
C ASN A 68 -10.96 5.05 9.45
N TYR A 69 -10.67 6.34 9.53
CA TYR A 69 -9.44 6.92 9.01
C TYR A 69 -8.37 6.97 10.10
N TYR A 70 -7.12 6.93 9.70
CA TYR A 70 -5.99 7.06 10.60
C TYR A 70 -5.77 8.54 10.97
N ASP A 71 -5.49 8.79 12.25
CA ASP A 71 -4.94 10.07 12.70
C ASP A 71 -3.39 10.04 12.66
N ASP A 72 -2.76 11.14 13.09
CA ASP A 72 -1.30 11.25 13.07
C ASP A 72 -0.63 10.19 13.96
N GLN A 73 -1.29 9.78 15.06
CA GLN A 73 -0.76 8.77 15.96
C GLN A 73 -0.86 7.37 15.34
N ASP A 74 -1.97 7.05 14.70
CA ASP A 74 -2.16 5.77 14.01
C ASP A 74 -1.09 5.58 12.91
N HIS A 75 -0.80 6.67 12.15
CA HIS A 75 0.28 6.66 11.15
C HIS A 75 1.66 6.46 11.76
N ARG A 76 1.92 7.01 12.96
CA ARG A 76 3.17 6.77 13.69
C ARG A 76 3.26 5.35 14.22
N ASP A 77 2.16 4.79 14.70
CA ASP A 77 2.12 3.45 15.28
C ASP A 77 2.37 2.39 14.20
N ILE A 78 1.72 2.51 13.04
CA ILE A 78 2.00 1.61 11.91
C ILE A 78 3.43 1.78 11.39
N TYR A 79 3.95 3.01 11.33
CA TYR A 79 5.35 3.26 10.98
C TYR A 79 6.31 2.55 11.95
N ASN A 80 6.09 2.66 13.26
CA ASN A 80 6.93 2.04 14.28
C ASN A 80 6.92 0.51 14.14
N ALA A 81 5.75 -0.08 13.91
CA ALA A 81 5.61 -1.51 13.69
C ALA A 81 6.36 -1.97 12.42
N ILE A 82 6.24 -1.24 11.31
CA ILE A 82 6.92 -1.53 10.05
C ILE A 82 8.44 -1.32 10.17
N ALA A 83 8.86 -0.23 10.78
CA ALA A 83 10.29 0.11 10.95
C ALA A 83 11.01 -0.86 11.89
N GLY A 84 10.27 -1.55 12.77
CA GLY A 84 10.78 -2.60 13.65
C GLY A 84 10.92 -3.98 12.99
N LEU A 85 10.50 -4.16 11.74
CA LEU A 85 10.63 -5.41 11.01
C LEU A 85 12.08 -5.63 10.55
N GLU A 86 12.89 -6.20 11.43
CA GLU A 86 14.27 -6.56 11.11
C GLU A 86 14.31 -7.78 10.19
N ASN A 87 15.21 -7.74 9.20
CA ASN A 87 15.45 -8.84 8.24
C ASN A 87 14.26 -9.27 7.36
N ILE A 88 13.11 -8.65 7.49
CA ILE A 88 11.94 -8.87 6.63
C ILE A 88 11.87 -7.76 5.58
N LYS A 89 11.65 -8.15 4.33
CA LYS A 89 11.46 -7.20 3.24
C LYS A 89 10.07 -6.60 3.32
N TRP A 90 9.99 -5.29 3.16
CA TRP A 90 8.70 -4.62 3.10
C TRP A 90 8.69 -3.45 2.11
N VAL A 91 7.50 -3.17 1.61
CA VAL A 91 7.19 -2.02 0.75
C VAL A 91 5.95 -1.34 1.33
N VAL A 92 5.96 -0.02 1.37
CA VAL A 92 4.81 0.81 1.80
C VAL A 92 4.45 1.77 0.69
N THR A 93 3.15 1.94 0.42
CA THR A 93 2.63 2.97 -0.47
C THR A 93 1.81 3.99 0.31
N TYR A 94 1.97 5.27 -0.03
CA TYR A 94 1.24 6.38 0.59
C TYR A 94 0.99 7.50 -0.42
N ASP A 95 -0.02 8.32 -0.16
CA ASP A 95 -0.17 9.61 -0.82
C ASP A 95 1.03 10.53 -0.50
N LYS A 96 1.36 11.40 -1.45
CA LYS A 96 2.49 12.31 -1.33
C LYS A 96 2.13 13.48 -0.42
N GLU A 97 2.52 13.38 0.85
CA GLU A 97 2.31 14.41 1.88
C GLU A 97 3.58 14.58 2.71
N ASP A 98 3.83 15.81 3.18
CA ASP A 98 5.06 16.15 3.91
C ASP A 98 5.20 15.34 5.21
N PHE A 99 4.10 15.10 5.91
CA PHE A 99 4.09 14.27 7.11
C PHE A 99 4.62 12.85 6.86
N ILE A 100 4.22 12.24 5.75
CA ILE A 100 4.69 10.90 5.36
C ILE A 100 6.15 10.94 4.93
N LEU A 101 6.55 11.99 4.19
CA LEU A 101 7.95 12.20 3.83
C LEU A 101 8.83 12.23 5.08
N ASP A 102 8.49 13.08 6.05
CA ASP A 102 9.26 13.24 7.29
C ASP A 102 9.31 11.95 8.11
N LEU A 103 8.18 11.22 8.18
CA LEU A 103 8.06 10.00 8.95
C LEU A 103 8.97 8.88 8.43
N TYR A 104 9.04 8.72 7.11
CA TYR A 104 9.80 7.65 6.45
C TYR A 104 11.16 8.10 5.88
N LEU A 105 11.64 9.29 6.26
CA LEU A 105 12.82 9.95 5.70
C LEU A 105 14.08 9.07 5.68
N LYS A 106 14.28 8.21 6.68
CA LYS A 106 15.45 7.32 6.78
C LYS A 106 15.44 6.13 5.81
N PHE A 107 14.32 5.88 5.12
CA PHE A 107 14.20 4.76 4.18
C PHE A 107 14.28 5.21 2.74
N ARG A 108 14.61 4.29 1.84
CA ARG A 108 14.61 4.56 0.40
C ARG A 108 13.20 4.82 -0.07
N MET A 109 12.99 5.98 -0.67
CA MET A 109 11.69 6.44 -1.12
C MET A 109 11.73 6.88 -2.57
N TYR A 110 10.69 6.53 -3.30
CA TYR A 110 10.49 6.90 -4.70
C TYR A 110 9.14 7.56 -4.87
N GLU A 111 9.11 8.61 -5.69
CA GLU A 111 7.87 9.25 -6.11
C GLU A 111 7.40 8.66 -7.43
N TYR A 112 6.14 8.32 -7.53
CA TYR A 112 5.52 7.84 -8.76
C TYR A 112 4.16 8.47 -8.98
N SER A 113 3.68 8.44 -10.24
CA SER A 113 2.38 8.98 -10.62
C SER A 113 1.39 7.88 -10.95
N LEU A 114 0.17 8.01 -10.43
CA LEU A 114 -0.97 7.19 -10.79
C LEU A 114 -2.00 8.01 -11.56
N ASN A 115 -2.62 7.41 -12.55
CA ASN A 115 -3.76 7.98 -13.22
C ASN A 115 -5.03 7.55 -12.48
N TYR A 116 -5.65 8.47 -11.75
CA TYR A 116 -6.94 8.22 -11.14
C TYR A 116 -8.04 8.33 -12.19
N SER A 117 -8.87 7.28 -12.30
CA SER A 117 -10.04 7.24 -13.19
C SER A 117 -11.36 7.35 -12.42
N ALA A 118 -11.33 7.43 -11.08
CA ALA A 118 -12.51 7.52 -10.24
C ALA A 118 -12.79 8.99 -9.86
N ALA A 119 -14.06 9.40 -9.94
CA ALA A 119 -14.64 10.70 -9.58
C ALA A 119 -14.05 11.92 -10.29
N THR A 120 -12.79 12.16 -10.27
CA THR A 120 -12.08 13.18 -11.07
C THR A 120 -10.89 12.53 -11.78
N VAL A 121 -10.83 12.69 -13.09
CA VAL A 121 -9.66 12.27 -13.87
C VAL A 121 -8.51 13.21 -13.50
N GLY A 122 -7.46 12.67 -12.89
CA GLY A 122 -6.29 13.45 -12.48
C GLY A 122 -5.06 12.55 -12.27
N LYS A 123 -3.87 13.17 -12.29
CA LYS A 123 -2.64 12.50 -11.88
C LYS A 123 -2.49 12.66 -10.38
N GLY A 124 -2.45 11.55 -9.64
CA GLY A 124 -2.03 11.54 -8.26
C GLY A 124 -0.54 11.25 -8.16
N GLN A 125 0.11 11.82 -7.18
CA GLN A 125 1.49 11.49 -6.83
C GLN A 125 1.48 10.72 -5.52
N GLU A 126 2.28 9.68 -5.47
CA GLU A 126 2.42 8.79 -4.31
C GLU A 126 3.87 8.50 -4.02
N TYR A 127 4.14 8.09 -2.81
CA TYR A 127 5.42 7.54 -2.38
C TYR A 127 5.37 6.02 -2.37
N MET A 128 6.45 5.39 -2.81
CA MET A 128 6.74 3.99 -2.61
C MET A 128 8.03 3.88 -1.80
N ILE A 129 7.95 3.27 -0.64
CA ILE A 129 9.00 3.26 0.38
C ILE A 129 9.43 1.82 0.61
N PHE A 130 10.73 1.59 0.76
CA PHE A 130 11.28 0.24 0.79
C PHE A 130 12.17 0.04 2.02
N SER A 131 12.12 -1.16 2.60
CA SER A 131 13.13 -1.60 3.55
C SER A 131 14.52 -1.66 2.90
N ASP A 132 15.58 -1.53 3.70
CA ASP A 132 16.96 -1.49 3.20
C ASP A 132 17.38 -2.77 2.49
N ASN A 133 16.82 -3.91 2.87
CA ASN A 133 17.09 -5.22 2.29
C ASN A 133 16.24 -5.56 1.04
N CYS A 134 15.33 -4.68 0.61
CA CYS A 134 14.64 -4.83 -0.66
C CYS A 134 15.56 -4.55 -1.84
N ILE A 135 15.45 -5.36 -2.88
CA ILE A 135 16.04 -5.05 -4.19
C ILE A 135 14.99 -4.26 -4.96
N VAL A 136 15.28 -2.98 -5.20
CA VAL A 136 14.38 -2.13 -5.98
C VAL A 136 14.72 -2.33 -7.46
N PRO A 137 13.72 -2.61 -8.33
CA PRO A 137 13.96 -2.73 -9.77
C PRO A 137 14.58 -1.46 -10.35
N GLU A 138 15.41 -1.63 -11.39
CA GLU A 138 15.93 -0.48 -12.13
C GLU A 138 14.79 0.35 -12.75
N LYS A 139 15.04 1.65 -12.97
CA LYS A 139 14.05 2.62 -13.49
C LYS A 139 13.32 2.20 -14.77
N SER A 140 13.89 1.30 -15.56
CA SER A 140 13.28 0.77 -16.78
C SER A 140 12.02 -0.08 -16.55
N SER A 141 11.84 -0.61 -15.34
CA SER A 141 10.72 -1.52 -15.01
C SER A 141 9.55 -0.81 -14.33
N ILE A 142 9.80 0.34 -13.71
CA ILE A 142 8.80 1.15 -13.01
C ILE A 142 9.05 2.62 -13.35
N ASN A 143 8.01 3.33 -13.79
CA ASN A 143 8.08 4.78 -14.08
C ASN A 143 8.10 5.60 -12.78
N PHE A 144 9.20 5.56 -12.06
CA PHE A 144 9.41 6.48 -10.96
C PHE A 144 9.70 7.89 -11.48
N ASN A 145 8.98 8.89 -10.97
CA ASN A 145 9.20 10.29 -11.35
C ASN A 145 10.47 10.86 -10.73
N LYS A 146 10.75 10.47 -9.49
CA LYS A 146 11.88 10.99 -8.69
C LYS A 146 12.33 9.97 -7.66
N VAL A 147 13.64 9.86 -7.48
CA VAL A 147 14.26 9.21 -6.32
C VAL A 147 14.44 10.28 -5.25
N ILE A 148 13.90 10.04 -4.07
CA ILE A 148 14.12 10.90 -2.91
C ILE A 148 15.28 10.28 -2.15
N THR A 149 16.47 10.86 -2.32
CA THR A 149 17.66 10.47 -1.59
C THR A 149 18.00 11.61 -0.63
N ILE A 150 18.26 11.27 0.60
CA ILE A 150 18.80 12.19 1.61
C ILE A 150 20.26 11.85 1.81
#